data_88aba9de570e82fd0494055ca91e72db
#
_entry.id   88aba9de570e82fd0494055ca91e72db
#
_cell.length_a   1.000
_cell.length_b   1.000
_cell.length_c   1.000
_cell.angle_alpha   90.00
_cell.angle_beta   90.00
_cell.angle_gamma   90.00
#
_symmetry.space_group_name_H-M   'P 1'
#
loop_
_entity.id
_entity.type
_entity.pdbx_description
1 polymer ?
#
loop_
_entity_poly.entity_id
_entity_poly.type
_entity_poly.pdbx_seq_one_letter_code
_entity_poly.pdbx_strand_id
1 'polypeptide(L)'
;TEQEVKTLCEQYGMDMEEVKNWYDGYSFERVPSVYSPRSVVNSMRFQKISNYWNQTETFEALQVYIDMNFEHLKDDVLSMIAGESVAVNTESFTNDMATFRTEDDVLTLLIHLGYLAYDDKTKTVKIPNSEIRAEYVNTVSVSDWGAVSKALKDSADTLNAIWQGREEQVSKAIEQAHFETSHIQYNDENALSYTISLALYAARNFYTIHRELAGGKGFADLVFIPKKQFAEKPALVVELKWNKSAEGAIKQIKDKKYFESLEEYQNNMLLVGINYDKKTKEHVCKIEEYLKK
;
A
#
# COMPACT_ATOMS: atom_id res chain seq x y z
N THR A 1 -20.97 -11.55 -0.90
CA THR A 1 -20.16 -12.48 -0.09
C THR A 1 -19.10 -13.17 -0.95
N GLU A 2 -18.06 -13.71 -0.34
CA GLU A 2 -16.98 -14.40 -1.04
C GLU A 2 -17.49 -15.61 -1.85
N GLN A 3 -18.44 -16.36 -1.29
CA GLN A 3 -19.01 -17.54 -1.97
C GLN A 3 -19.76 -17.17 -3.26
N GLU A 4 -20.55 -16.08 -3.24
CA GLU A 4 -21.27 -15.59 -4.42
C GLU A 4 -20.29 -15.12 -5.49
N VAL A 5 -19.26 -14.36 -5.10
CA VAL A 5 -18.24 -13.85 -6.02
C VAL A 5 -17.42 -14.99 -6.62
N LYS A 6 -17.06 -16.01 -5.84
CA LYS A 6 -16.39 -17.20 -6.36
C LYS A 6 -17.19 -17.90 -7.45
N THR A 7 -18.50 -18.07 -7.23
CA THR A 7 -19.40 -18.65 -8.23
C THR A 7 -19.45 -17.82 -9.51
N LEU A 8 -19.48 -16.48 -9.39
CA LEU A 8 -19.44 -15.59 -10.54
C LEU A 8 -18.08 -15.66 -11.27
N CYS A 9 -16.96 -15.70 -10.55
CA CYS A 9 -15.64 -15.85 -11.16
C CYS A 9 -15.53 -17.14 -11.97
N GLU A 10 -16.02 -18.26 -11.43
CA GLU A 10 -16.06 -19.55 -12.15
C GLU A 10 -16.95 -19.47 -13.41
N GLN A 11 -18.12 -18.82 -13.32
CA GLN A 11 -19.06 -18.68 -14.43
C GLN A 11 -18.53 -17.79 -15.56
N TYR A 12 -17.83 -16.70 -15.21
CA TYR A 12 -17.37 -15.69 -16.16
C TYR A 12 -15.87 -15.81 -16.51
N GLY A 13 -15.16 -16.80 -15.96
CA GLY A 13 -13.73 -17.03 -16.22
C GLY A 13 -12.82 -15.91 -15.70
N MET A 14 -13.20 -15.26 -14.59
CA MET A 14 -12.42 -14.22 -13.93
C MET A 14 -11.50 -14.80 -12.85
N ASP A 15 -10.31 -14.23 -12.68
CA ASP A 15 -9.40 -14.62 -11.60
C ASP A 15 -9.94 -14.15 -10.24
N MET A 16 -10.20 -15.12 -9.35
CA MET A 16 -10.80 -14.84 -8.04
C MET A 16 -9.88 -13.98 -7.14
N GLU A 17 -8.56 -14.22 -7.18
CA GLU A 17 -7.61 -13.46 -6.37
C GLU A 17 -7.53 -12.00 -6.83
N GLU A 18 -7.61 -11.77 -8.13
CA GLU A 18 -7.62 -10.43 -8.67
C GLU A 18 -8.92 -9.69 -8.32
N VAL A 19 -10.07 -10.35 -8.47
CA VAL A 19 -11.38 -9.79 -8.07
C VAL A 19 -11.41 -9.49 -6.57
N LYS A 20 -10.84 -10.38 -5.74
CA LYS A 20 -10.74 -10.18 -4.30
C LYS A 20 -9.90 -8.95 -3.95
N ASN A 21 -8.71 -8.84 -4.53
CA ASN A 21 -7.82 -7.70 -4.28
C ASN A 21 -8.43 -6.35 -4.68
N TRP A 22 -9.29 -6.34 -5.71
CA TRP A 22 -9.89 -5.12 -6.22
C TRP A 22 -11.19 -4.72 -5.53
N TYR A 23 -12.02 -5.66 -5.07
CA TYR A 23 -13.41 -5.36 -4.68
C TYR A 23 -13.85 -5.87 -3.32
N ASP A 24 -13.02 -6.68 -2.64
CA ASP A 24 -13.26 -7.14 -1.27
C ASP A 24 -12.81 -6.08 -0.25
N GLY A 25 -12.86 -6.39 1.03
CA GLY A 25 -12.21 -5.67 2.12
C GLY A 25 -13.13 -5.08 3.16
N TYR A 26 -14.44 -5.25 3.01
CA TYR A 26 -15.40 -4.95 4.07
C TYR A 26 -15.72 -6.21 4.86
N SER A 27 -15.93 -6.05 6.17
CA SER A 27 -16.29 -7.15 7.05
C SER A 27 -17.39 -6.73 8.02
N PHE A 28 -18.28 -7.64 8.33
CA PHE A 28 -19.28 -7.49 9.36
C PHE A 28 -19.19 -8.69 10.31
N GLU A 29 -19.71 -8.55 11.52
CA GLU A 29 -19.58 -9.54 12.60
C GLU A 29 -19.77 -11.02 12.15
N ARG A 30 -20.73 -11.26 11.26
CA ARG A 30 -21.08 -12.60 10.77
C ARG A 30 -20.64 -12.87 9.33
N VAL A 31 -20.13 -11.89 8.63
CA VAL A 31 -19.73 -11.98 7.22
C VAL A 31 -18.34 -11.36 7.08
N PRO A 32 -17.30 -12.18 7.10
CA PRO A 32 -15.91 -11.69 7.16
C PRO A 32 -15.42 -11.05 5.85
N SER A 33 -16.13 -11.27 4.74
CA SER A 33 -15.72 -10.81 3.41
C SER A 33 -16.95 -10.34 2.63
N VAL A 34 -17.00 -9.04 2.34
CA VAL A 34 -18.07 -8.39 1.58
C VAL A 34 -17.47 -7.53 0.50
N TYR A 35 -17.92 -7.75 -0.71
CA TYR A 35 -17.47 -7.09 -1.93
C TYR A 35 -18.40 -5.95 -2.33
N SER A 36 -17.87 -4.97 -3.09
CA SER A 36 -18.68 -3.99 -3.77
C SER A 36 -19.56 -4.67 -4.84
N PRO A 37 -20.91 -4.77 -4.67
CA PRO A 37 -21.74 -5.51 -5.63
C PRO A 37 -21.69 -4.91 -7.03
N ARG A 38 -21.69 -3.58 -7.14
CA ARG A 38 -21.63 -2.86 -8.41
C ARG A 38 -20.35 -3.16 -9.17
N SER A 39 -19.21 -3.11 -8.47
CA SER A 39 -17.90 -3.30 -9.07
C SER A 39 -17.71 -4.74 -9.53
N VAL A 40 -18.14 -5.72 -8.72
CA VAL A 40 -18.15 -7.13 -9.10
C VAL A 40 -19.00 -7.38 -10.34
N VAL A 41 -20.27 -6.89 -10.35
CA VAL A 41 -21.16 -7.09 -11.49
C VAL A 41 -20.61 -6.47 -12.78
N ASN A 42 -20.05 -5.26 -12.70
CA ASN A 42 -19.45 -4.61 -13.87
C ASN A 42 -18.18 -5.33 -14.33
N SER A 43 -17.31 -5.79 -13.43
CA SER A 43 -16.13 -6.54 -13.82
C SER A 43 -16.48 -7.84 -14.56
N MET A 44 -17.50 -8.57 -14.09
CA MET A 44 -18.04 -9.76 -14.79
C MET A 44 -18.62 -9.41 -16.15
N ARG A 45 -19.48 -8.37 -16.21
CA ARG A 45 -20.13 -7.93 -17.45
C ARG A 45 -19.15 -7.51 -18.52
N PHE A 46 -18.10 -6.78 -18.15
CA PHE A 46 -17.12 -6.27 -19.10
C PHE A 46 -15.88 -7.16 -19.21
N GLN A 47 -15.81 -8.24 -18.43
CA GLN A 47 -14.65 -9.13 -18.32
C GLN A 47 -13.34 -8.36 -18.13
N LYS A 48 -13.39 -7.36 -17.27
CA LYS A 48 -12.28 -6.45 -17.03
C LYS A 48 -12.25 -6.00 -15.57
N ILE A 49 -11.10 -6.11 -14.95
CA ILE A 49 -10.82 -5.45 -13.68
C ILE A 49 -10.55 -3.97 -13.94
N SER A 50 -11.30 -3.10 -13.29
CA SER A 50 -11.19 -1.66 -13.44
C SER A 50 -11.82 -0.96 -12.24
N ASN A 51 -11.60 0.34 -12.12
CA ASN A 51 -12.31 1.17 -11.16
C ASN A 51 -13.72 1.48 -11.68
N TYR A 52 -14.73 0.97 -10.98
CA TYR A 52 -16.15 1.22 -11.25
C TYR A 52 -16.80 2.10 -10.18
N TRP A 53 -16.06 2.41 -9.09
CA TRP A 53 -16.51 3.26 -8.00
C TRP A 53 -16.62 4.72 -8.44
N ASN A 54 -15.65 5.22 -9.20
CA ASN A 54 -15.58 6.61 -9.66
C ASN A 54 -16.68 7.06 -10.63
N GLN A 55 -17.55 6.16 -11.07
CA GLN A 55 -18.73 6.49 -11.89
C GLN A 55 -19.90 7.07 -11.07
N THR A 56 -19.68 7.35 -9.78
CA THR A 56 -20.62 8.04 -8.90
C THR A 56 -20.06 9.42 -8.55
N GLU A 57 -20.92 10.39 -8.21
CA GLU A 57 -20.55 11.78 -7.83
C GLU A 57 -19.67 11.90 -6.57
N THR A 58 -19.09 10.78 -6.12
CA THR A 58 -18.43 10.62 -4.83
C THR A 58 -17.00 11.11 -4.79
N PHE A 59 -16.33 11.30 -5.95
CA PHE A 59 -14.93 11.77 -6.00
C PHE A 59 -14.78 13.17 -5.36
N GLU A 60 -15.65 14.12 -5.70
CA GLU A 60 -15.63 15.47 -5.14
C GLU A 60 -15.85 15.47 -3.62
N ALA A 61 -16.66 14.54 -3.12
CA ALA A 61 -16.90 14.40 -1.69
C ALA A 61 -15.62 13.97 -0.94
N LEU A 62 -14.92 12.95 -1.45
CA LEU A 62 -13.68 12.49 -0.82
C LEU A 62 -12.64 13.61 -0.74
N GLN A 63 -12.49 14.40 -1.82
CA GLN A 63 -11.55 15.52 -1.86
C GLN A 63 -11.89 16.55 -0.78
N VAL A 64 -13.17 16.95 -0.66
CA VAL A 64 -13.60 17.93 0.35
C VAL A 64 -13.23 17.48 1.75
N TYR A 65 -13.42 16.18 2.08
CA TYR A 65 -13.11 15.66 3.42
C TYR A 65 -11.62 15.51 3.67
N ILE A 66 -10.84 15.08 2.68
CA ILE A 66 -9.38 14.95 2.82
C ILE A 66 -8.71 16.33 2.92
N ASP A 67 -9.22 17.33 2.23
CA ASP A 67 -8.69 18.71 2.26
C ASP A 67 -9.10 19.46 3.54
N MET A 68 -9.96 18.90 4.40
CA MET A 68 -10.18 19.41 5.75
C MET A 68 -8.89 19.29 6.56
N ASN A 69 -8.29 20.42 6.90
CA ASN A 69 -6.97 20.48 7.52
C ASN A 69 -7.01 20.15 9.02
N PHE A 70 -7.52 18.96 9.37
CA PHE A 70 -7.43 18.44 10.74
C PHE A 70 -6.02 17.93 11.02
N GLU A 71 -5.56 18.14 12.26
CA GLU A 71 -4.30 17.60 12.75
C GLU A 71 -4.31 16.07 12.60
N HIS A 72 -3.24 15.51 12.02
CA HIS A 72 -3.04 14.08 11.73
C HIS A 72 -3.87 13.45 10.62
N LEU A 73 -4.99 14.01 10.15
CA LEU A 73 -5.81 13.40 9.09
C LEU A 73 -5.00 13.08 7.83
N LYS A 74 -4.08 13.96 7.46
CA LYS A 74 -3.21 13.76 6.29
C LYS A 74 -2.29 12.56 6.48
N ASP A 75 -1.71 12.45 7.66
CA ASP A 75 -0.79 11.35 8.02
C ASP A 75 -1.53 10.01 8.04
N ASP A 76 -2.75 9.99 8.57
CA ASP A 76 -3.62 8.81 8.61
C ASP A 76 -4.00 8.35 7.19
N VAL A 77 -4.37 9.27 6.31
CA VAL A 77 -4.68 8.98 4.91
C VAL A 77 -3.46 8.39 4.20
N LEU A 78 -2.27 8.97 4.40
CA LEU A 78 -1.04 8.46 3.81
C LEU A 78 -0.67 7.07 4.34
N SER A 79 -0.82 6.84 5.64
CA SER A 79 -0.61 5.54 6.27
C SER A 79 -1.55 4.49 5.67
N MET A 80 -2.82 4.83 5.48
CA MET A 80 -3.80 3.93 4.85
C MET A 80 -3.53 3.71 3.35
N ILE A 81 -3.07 4.70 2.60
CA ILE A 81 -2.61 4.52 1.20
C ILE A 81 -1.42 3.55 1.17
N ALA A 82 -0.51 3.64 2.12
CA ALA A 82 0.61 2.72 2.28
C ALA A 82 0.19 1.30 2.66
N GLY A 83 -1.04 1.11 3.17
CA GLY A 83 -1.64 -0.20 3.49
C GLY A 83 -1.78 -0.49 4.98
N GLU A 84 -1.57 0.51 5.82
CA GLU A 84 -1.75 0.39 7.27
C GLU A 84 -3.20 0.58 7.68
N SER A 85 -3.48 0.23 8.95
CA SER A 85 -4.72 0.58 9.63
C SER A 85 -4.42 1.66 10.67
N VAL A 86 -5.33 2.62 10.82
CA VAL A 86 -5.21 3.70 11.80
C VAL A 86 -6.32 3.59 12.84
N ALA A 87 -6.03 3.97 14.07
CA ALA A 87 -7.01 3.97 15.15
C ALA A 87 -8.08 5.04 14.89
N VAL A 88 -9.33 4.77 15.26
CA VAL A 88 -10.44 5.72 15.14
C VAL A 88 -11.39 5.59 16.30
N ASN A 89 -11.83 6.73 16.83
CA ASN A 89 -12.91 6.78 17.80
C ASN A 89 -14.22 7.15 17.10
N THR A 90 -15.06 6.14 16.85
CA THR A 90 -16.37 6.33 16.19
C THR A 90 -17.46 6.82 17.14
N GLU A 91 -17.22 6.85 18.46
CA GLU A 91 -18.23 7.20 19.47
C GLU A 91 -18.51 8.71 19.55
N SER A 92 -17.57 9.54 19.10
CA SER A 92 -17.69 11.02 19.11
C SER A 92 -18.55 11.56 17.97
N PHE A 93 -18.78 10.78 16.92
CA PHE A 93 -19.48 11.21 15.71
C PHE A 93 -20.99 11.36 15.95
N THR A 94 -21.50 12.58 15.82
CA THR A 94 -22.91 12.92 16.09
C THR A 94 -23.85 12.78 14.90
N ASN A 95 -23.40 12.15 13.79
CA ASN A 95 -24.16 11.98 12.56
C ASN A 95 -24.66 13.32 11.91
N ASP A 96 -24.03 14.42 12.28
CA ASP A 96 -24.26 15.72 11.67
C ASP A 96 -23.19 15.96 10.60
N MET A 97 -23.56 15.80 9.34
CA MET A 97 -22.65 15.98 8.19
C MET A 97 -22.13 17.43 8.04
N ALA A 98 -22.57 18.34 8.89
CA ALA A 98 -22.19 19.75 8.82
C ALA A 98 -21.13 20.17 9.86
N THR A 99 -20.89 19.36 10.91
CA THR A 99 -20.05 19.78 12.04
C THR A 99 -18.96 18.76 12.36
N PHE A 100 -17.86 18.83 11.61
CA PHE A 100 -16.65 18.05 11.93
C PHE A 100 -15.79 18.81 12.94
N ARG A 101 -15.36 18.16 14.00
CA ARG A 101 -14.55 18.73 15.08
C ARG A 101 -13.15 18.12 15.15
N THR A 102 -13.03 16.87 14.72
CA THR A 102 -11.79 16.08 14.80
C THR A 102 -11.60 15.27 13.52
N GLU A 103 -10.39 14.73 13.32
CA GLU A 103 -10.11 13.74 12.28
C GLU A 103 -10.99 12.49 12.41
N ASP A 104 -11.29 12.07 13.64
CA ASP A 104 -12.17 10.91 13.92
C ASP A 104 -13.57 11.09 13.31
N ASP A 105 -14.12 12.31 13.32
CA ASP A 105 -15.41 12.60 12.72
C ASP A 105 -15.36 12.40 11.19
N VAL A 106 -14.27 12.86 10.56
CA VAL A 106 -14.06 12.68 9.11
C VAL A 106 -13.86 11.20 8.77
N LEU A 107 -13.00 10.50 9.51
CA LEU A 107 -12.76 9.06 9.30
C LEU A 107 -14.05 8.26 9.50
N THR A 108 -14.86 8.59 10.51
CA THR A 108 -16.15 7.94 10.75
C THR A 108 -17.13 8.19 9.60
N LEU A 109 -17.21 9.41 9.07
CA LEU A 109 -18.02 9.68 7.90
C LEU A 109 -17.55 8.85 6.69
N LEU A 110 -16.23 8.76 6.46
CA LEU A 110 -15.67 7.97 5.35
C LEU A 110 -15.99 6.47 5.49
N ILE A 111 -16.14 5.93 6.73
CA ILE A 111 -16.67 4.58 6.95
C ILE A 111 -18.13 4.49 6.45
N HIS A 112 -18.99 5.43 6.84
CA HIS A 112 -20.40 5.43 6.44
C HIS A 112 -20.57 5.58 4.92
N LEU A 113 -19.68 6.31 4.26
CA LEU A 113 -19.68 6.48 2.81
C LEU A 113 -19.05 5.30 2.06
N GLY A 114 -18.45 4.33 2.77
CA GLY A 114 -17.81 3.16 2.19
C GLY A 114 -16.40 3.40 1.65
N TYR A 115 -15.77 4.53 1.97
CA TYR A 115 -14.37 4.78 1.61
C TYR A 115 -13.38 4.10 2.56
N LEU A 116 -13.82 3.77 3.77
CA LEU A 116 -13.03 3.06 4.75
C LEU A 116 -13.74 1.80 5.25
N ALA A 117 -12.98 0.77 5.54
CA ALA A 117 -13.42 -0.42 6.25
C ALA A 117 -13.03 -0.30 7.73
N TYR A 118 -13.97 -0.57 8.61
CA TYR A 118 -13.80 -0.51 10.06
C TYR A 118 -13.68 -1.91 10.66
N ASP A 119 -12.73 -2.09 11.54
CA ASP A 119 -12.59 -3.28 12.38
C ASP A 119 -12.98 -2.95 13.81
N ASP A 120 -14.15 -3.45 14.24
CA ASP A 120 -14.69 -3.21 15.58
C ASP A 120 -13.85 -3.84 16.71
N LYS A 121 -13.08 -4.88 16.41
CA LYS A 121 -12.26 -5.56 17.41
C LYS A 121 -11.01 -4.75 17.76
N THR A 122 -10.38 -4.20 16.76
CA THR A 122 -9.15 -3.41 16.91
C THR A 122 -9.41 -1.91 17.00
N LYS A 123 -10.67 -1.47 16.75
CA LYS A 123 -11.05 -0.05 16.67
C LYS A 123 -10.20 0.72 15.66
N THR A 124 -9.98 0.12 14.49
CA THR A 124 -9.16 0.70 13.43
C THR A 124 -9.91 0.77 12.12
N VAL A 125 -9.45 1.67 11.26
CA VAL A 125 -9.91 1.81 9.87
C VAL A 125 -8.78 1.60 8.89
N LYS A 126 -9.13 1.14 7.70
CA LYS A 126 -8.20 0.99 6.58
C LYS A 126 -8.91 1.23 5.25
N ILE A 127 -8.16 1.50 4.20
CA ILE A 127 -8.68 1.49 2.83
C ILE A 127 -8.97 0.04 2.46
N PRO A 128 -10.22 -0.31 2.08
CA PRO A 128 -10.65 -1.70 1.97
C PRO A 128 -9.96 -2.48 0.85
N ASN A 129 -9.74 -1.87 -0.30
CA ASN A 129 -9.31 -2.57 -1.50
C ASN A 129 -8.59 -1.66 -2.51
N SER A 130 -8.14 -2.25 -3.62
CA SER A 130 -7.40 -1.52 -4.66
C SER A 130 -8.25 -0.50 -5.40
N GLU A 131 -9.55 -0.74 -5.57
CA GLU A 131 -10.47 0.21 -6.22
C GLU A 131 -10.56 1.52 -5.44
N ILE A 132 -10.87 1.43 -4.14
CA ILE A 132 -10.98 2.60 -3.26
C ILE A 132 -9.61 3.26 -3.05
N ARG A 133 -8.54 2.47 -2.97
CA ARG A 133 -7.18 3.00 -2.88
C ARG A 133 -6.83 3.88 -4.08
N ALA A 134 -7.23 3.48 -5.29
CA ALA A 134 -7.04 4.30 -6.49
C ALA A 134 -7.74 5.65 -6.39
N GLU A 135 -8.94 5.72 -5.75
CA GLU A 135 -9.63 6.99 -5.51
C GLU A 135 -8.85 7.90 -4.57
N TYR A 136 -8.33 7.37 -3.45
CA TYR A 136 -7.48 8.15 -2.55
C TYR A 136 -6.24 8.69 -3.25
N VAL A 137 -5.56 7.86 -4.03
CA VAL A 137 -4.36 8.27 -4.77
C VAL A 137 -4.68 9.34 -5.82
N ASN A 138 -5.78 9.17 -6.56
CA ASN A 138 -6.24 10.18 -7.52
C ASN A 138 -6.52 11.50 -6.82
N THR A 139 -7.25 11.48 -5.71
CA THR A 139 -7.59 12.66 -4.91
C THR A 139 -6.32 13.36 -4.41
N VAL A 140 -5.41 12.62 -3.77
CA VAL A 140 -4.14 13.15 -3.28
C VAL A 140 -3.27 13.70 -4.41
N SER A 141 -3.33 13.10 -5.61
CA SER A 141 -2.54 13.53 -6.77
C SER A 141 -3.00 14.86 -7.37
N VAL A 142 -4.26 15.27 -7.17
CA VAL A 142 -4.81 16.54 -7.63
C VAL A 142 -4.89 17.58 -6.52
N SER A 143 -4.83 17.16 -5.26
CA SER A 143 -4.77 18.04 -4.09
C SER A 143 -3.39 18.70 -3.97
N ASP A 144 -3.29 19.81 -3.24
CA ASP A 144 -2.01 20.51 -2.97
C ASP A 144 -1.19 19.81 -1.87
N TRP A 145 -0.98 18.51 -2.05
CA TRP A 145 -0.18 17.68 -1.14
C TRP A 145 1.30 17.59 -1.57
N GLY A 146 1.73 18.56 -2.38
CA GLY A 146 3.13 18.80 -2.73
C GLY A 146 3.85 17.56 -3.25
N ALA A 147 4.80 17.11 -2.50
CA ALA A 147 5.69 16.05 -2.90
C ALA A 147 5.20 14.63 -2.62
N VAL A 148 4.16 14.42 -1.80
CA VAL A 148 3.45 13.14 -1.75
C VAL A 148 2.86 12.85 -3.13
N SER A 149 2.18 13.83 -3.74
CA SER A 149 1.69 13.74 -5.11
C SER A 149 2.82 13.45 -6.10
N LYS A 150 3.97 14.06 -5.91
CA LYS A 150 5.15 13.81 -6.73
C LYS A 150 5.71 12.41 -6.53
N ALA A 151 5.90 11.95 -5.29
CA ALA A 151 6.38 10.61 -5.00
C ALA A 151 5.48 9.52 -5.62
N LEU A 152 4.17 9.69 -5.54
CA LEU A 152 3.20 8.78 -6.17
C LEU A 152 3.33 8.77 -7.71
N LYS A 153 3.49 9.93 -8.34
CA LYS A 153 3.69 10.05 -9.80
C LYS A 153 5.02 9.43 -10.25
N ASP A 154 6.09 9.68 -9.50
CA ASP A 154 7.45 9.22 -9.81
C ASP A 154 7.68 7.75 -9.40
N SER A 155 6.72 7.10 -8.73
CA SER A 155 6.86 5.74 -8.20
C SER A 155 7.11 4.68 -9.26
N ALA A 156 6.62 4.88 -10.49
CA ALA A 156 6.92 3.99 -11.61
C ALA A 156 8.39 4.05 -12.04
N ASP A 157 8.98 5.25 -12.04
CA ASP A 157 10.39 5.45 -12.36
C ASP A 157 11.28 4.88 -11.26
N THR A 158 10.89 5.01 -10.00
CA THR A 158 11.58 4.40 -8.85
C THR A 158 11.58 2.87 -8.96
N LEU A 159 10.45 2.26 -9.30
CA LEU A 159 10.36 0.83 -9.51
C LEU A 159 11.23 0.36 -10.70
N ASN A 160 11.21 1.10 -11.81
CA ASN A 160 12.10 0.84 -12.94
C ASN A 160 13.58 0.96 -12.57
N ALA A 161 13.93 1.90 -11.70
CA ALA A 161 15.29 2.03 -11.19
C ALA A 161 15.72 0.81 -10.37
N ILE A 162 14.83 0.23 -9.56
CA ILE A 162 15.10 -1.03 -8.84
C ILE A 162 15.36 -2.17 -9.83
N TRP A 163 14.49 -2.37 -10.83
CA TRP A 163 14.67 -3.44 -11.82
C TRP A 163 15.99 -3.33 -12.58
N GLN A 164 16.53 -2.12 -12.74
CA GLN A 164 17.77 -1.85 -13.45
C GLN A 164 19.00 -1.72 -12.53
N GLY A 165 18.85 -1.98 -11.22
CA GLY A 165 19.95 -1.89 -10.26
C GLY A 165 20.50 -0.46 -10.06
N ARG A 166 19.71 0.59 -10.34
CA ARG A 166 20.15 1.99 -10.26
C ARG A 166 20.01 2.52 -8.82
N GLU A 167 20.89 2.07 -7.94
CA GLU A 167 20.88 2.32 -6.49
C GLU A 167 20.77 3.81 -6.11
N GLU A 168 21.56 4.67 -6.75
CA GLU A 168 21.56 6.12 -6.47
C GLU A 168 20.22 6.78 -6.83
N GLN A 169 19.60 6.36 -7.92
CA GLN A 169 18.29 6.89 -8.32
C GLN A 169 17.19 6.48 -7.34
N VAL A 170 17.24 5.23 -6.86
CA VAL A 170 16.31 4.73 -5.83
C VAL A 170 16.49 5.51 -4.54
N SER A 171 17.75 5.69 -4.07
CA SER A 171 18.06 6.45 -2.86
C SER A 171 17.51 7.88 -2.91
N LYS A 172 17.71 8.59 -4.02
CA LYS A 172 17.20 9.95 -4.21
C LYS A 172 15.67 10.03 -4.24
N ALA A 173 15.02 9.05 -4.87
CA ALA A 173 13.55 9.01 -4.91
C ALA A 173 12.94 8.78 -3.53
N ILE A 174 13.55 7.89 -2.72
CA ILE A 174 13.12 7.64 -1.34
C ILE A 174 13.42 8.88 -0.47
N GLU A 175 14.58 9.50 -0.61
CA GLU A 175 14.94 10.72 0.11
C GLU A 175 13.94 11.86 -0.17
N GLN A 176 13.54 12.04 -1.42
CA GLN A 176 12.53 13.01 -1.79
C GLN A 176 11.18 12.67 -1.15
N ALA A 177 10.72 11.42 -1.24
CA ALA A 177 9.48 10.99 -0.60
C ALA A 177 9.53 11.20 0.93
N HIS A 178 10.69 10.94 1.55
CA HIS A 178 10.92 11.18 2.98
C HIS A 178 10.85 12.66 3.36
N PHE A 179 11.54 13.51 2.64
CA PHE A 179 11.61 14.94 2.97
C PHE A 179 10.23 15.58 3.04
N GLU A 180 9.28 15.03 2.33
CA GLU A 180 7.93 15.52 2.17
C GLU A 180 6.91 14.88 3.14
N THR A 181 7.25 13.69 3.66
CA THR A 181 6.51 13.04 4.76
C THR A 181 7.08 13.42 6.14
N SER A 182 8.02 14.36 6.21
CA SER A 182 8.77 14.72 7.42
C SER A 182 7.95 15.36 8.55
N HIS A 183 6.67 15.66 8.31
CA HIS A 183 5.72 16.06 9.37
C HIS A 183 5.27 14.86 10.21
N ILE A 184 5.32 13.63 9.68
CA ILE A 184 5.21 12.40 10.46
C ILE A 184 6.47 12.32 11.34
N GLN A 185 6.31 12.05 12.64
CA GLN A 185 7.45 11.84 13.53
C GLN A 185 8.31 10.69 13.02
N TYR A 186 9.30 11.01 12.20
CA TYR A 186 10.20 10.06 11.55
C TYR A 186 11.23 9.57 12.56
N ASN A 187 10.82 8.63 13.40
CA ASN A 187 11.62 8.18 14.54
C ASN A 187 12.06 6.72 14.49
N ASP A 188 11.53 5.91 13.53
CA ASP A 188 11.78 4.47 13.51
C ASP A 188 11.71 3.84 12.11
N GLU A 189 11.91 2.52 12.06
CA GLU A 189 11.83 1.71 10.83
C GLU A 189 10.41 1.72 10.21
N ASN A 190 9.35 1.96 10.99
CA ASN A 190 7.98 2.00 10.48
C ASN A 190 7.76 3.22 9.58
N ALA A 191 8.23 4.40 10.01
CA ALA A 191 8.14 5.62 9.19
C ALA A 191 8.91 5.46 7.86
N LEU A 192 10.07 4.79 7.88
CA LEU A 192 10.81 4.44 6.67
C LEU A 192 10.00 3.51 5.76
N SER A 193 9.31 2.52 6.34
CA SER A 193 8.44 1.60 5.60
C SER A 193 7.30 2.32 4.87
N TYR A 194 6.69 3.35 5.48
CA TYR A 194 5.66 4.18 4.82
C TYR A 194 6.21 4.92 3.62
N THR A 195 7.33 5.61 3.81
CA THR A 195 7.99 6.37 2.75
C THR A 195 8.30 5.50 1.54
N ILE A 196 8.83 4.29 1.79
CA ILE A 196 9.15 3.32 0.73
C ILE A 196 7.87 2.81 0.06
N SER A 197 6.80 2.57 0.82
CA SER A 197 5.52 2.15 0.24
C SER A 197 4.91 3.19 -0.69
N LEU A 198 5.11 4.48 -0.42
CA LEU A 198 4.70 5.57 -1.31
C LEU A 198 5.63 5.69 -2.52
N ALA A 199 6.95 5.66 -2.30
CA ALA A 199 7.95 5.72 -3.38
C ALA A 199 7.86 4.54 -4.35
N LEU A 200 7.31 3.41 -3.91
CA LEU A 200 7.08 2.19 -4.70
C LEU A 200 5.60 1.91 -4.95
N TYR A 201 4.74 2.92 -4.88
CA TYR A 201 3.30 2.71 -5.03
C TYR A 201 2.93 1.98 -6.33
N ALA A 202 3.58 2.33 -7.46
CA ALA A 202 3.37 1.70 -8.76
C ALA A 202 3.64 0.18 -8.78
N ALA A 203 4.42 -0.34 -7.82
CA ALA A 203 4.66 -1.78 -7.69
C ALA A 203 3.37 -2.58 -7.52
N ARG A 204 2.31 -2.00 -6.96
CA ARG A 204 1.00 -2.64 -6.79
C ARG A 204 0.35 -3.07 -8.12
N ASN A 205 0.74 -2.46 -9.23
CA ASN A 205 0.28 -2.87 -10.56
C ASN A 205 0.84 -4.23 -10.97
N PHE A 206 2.05 -4.54 -10.55
CA PHE A 206 2.83 -5.70 -10.98
C PHE A 206 2.95 -6.79 -9.92
N TYR A 207 2.83 -6.42 -8.63
CA TYR A 207 3.15 -7.28 -7.49
C TYR A 207 2.00 -7.37 -6.49
N THR A 208 1.94 -8.51 -5.81
CA THR A 208 1.33 -8.64 -4.50
C THR A 208 2.40 -8.28 -3.46
N ILE A 209 2.08 -7.36 -2.55
CA ILE A 209 3.04 -6.84 -1.57
C ILE A 209 2.71 -7.43 -0.21
N HIS A 210 3.71 -8.06 0.42
CA HIS A 210 3.62 -8.60 1.76
C HIS A 210 4.55 -7.84 2.68
N ARG A 211 4.06 -7.47 3.86
CA ARG A 211 4.86 -6.92 4.95
C ARG A 211 5.14 -8.01 5.96
N GLU A 212 6.31 -7.96 6.60
CA GLU A 212 6.73 -8.92 7.61
C GLU A 212 6.51 -10.38 7.17
N LEU A 213 6.85 -10.68 5.90
CA LEU A 213 6.70 -12.04 5.39
C LEU A 213 7.68 -12.97 6.09
N ALA A 214 7.15 -14.01 6.75
CA ALA A 214 7.97 -15.05 7.36
C ALA A 214 8.78 -15.79 6.30
N GLY A 215 10.10 -15.84 6.46
CA GLY A 215 11.01 -16.55 5.57
C GLY A 215 12.25 -17.02 6.29
N GLY A 216 12.67 -18.27 6.07
CA GLY A 216 13.86 -18.81 6.68
C GLY A 216 13.89 -18.68 8.20
N LYS A 217 14.81 -17.86 8.73
CA LYS A 217 15.02 -17.65 10.17
C LYS A 217 14.49 -16.29 10.69
N GLY A 218 13.51 -15.68 10.01
CA GLY A 218 12.97 -14.38 10.43
C GLY A 218 11.87 -13.87 9.52
N PHE A 219 11.72 -12.55 9.47
CA PHE A 219 10.72 -11.86 8.67
C PHE A 219 11.43 -10.84 7.79
N ALA A 220 11.09 -10.78 6.51
CA ALA A 220 11.49 -9.71 5.62
C ALA A 220 10.53 -8.53 5.77
N ASP A 221 11.04 -7.31 5.82
CA ASP A 221 10.21 -6.12 6.04
C ASP A 221 9.17 -5.92 4.94
N LEU A 222 9.59 -6.04 3.67
CA LEU A 222 8.70 -5.98 2.51
C LEU A 222 9.09 -7.04 1.48
N VAL A 223 8.10 -7.76 0.96
CA VAL A 223 8.30 -8.72 -0.13
C VAL A 223 7.30 -8.43 -1.24
N PHE A 224 7.79 -8.34 -2.47
CA PHE A 224 7.02 -8.08 -3.66
C PHE A 224 7.03 -9.34 -4.52
N ILE A 225 5.89 -10.03 -4.57
CA ILE A 225 5.71 -11.25 -5.36
C ILE A 225 5.03 -10.88 -6.68
N PRO A 226 5.63 -11.18 -7.85
CA PRO A 226 5.02 -10.87 -9.13
C PRO A 226 3.65 -11.52 -9.28
N LYS A 227 2.67 -10.77 -9.77
CA LYS A 227 1.38 -11.35 -10.16
C LYS A 227 1.58 -12.29 -11.35
N LYS A 228 0.73 -13.29 -11.49
CA LYS A 228 0.82 -14.34 -12.52
C LYS A 228 1.02 -13.78 -13.93
N GLN A 229 0.35 -12.70 -14.26
CA GLN A 229 0.44 -12.00 -15.56
C GLN A 229 1.76 -11.22 -15.78
N PHE A 230 2.59 -11.12 -14.74
CA PHE A 230 3.88 -10.43 -14.75
C PHE A 230 4.99 -11.34 -14.17
N ALA A 231 4.87 -12.65 -14.37
CA ALA A 231 5.80 -13.64 -13.83
C ALA A 231 7.25 -13.46 -14.35
N GLU A 232 7.46 -12.71 -15.43
CA GLU A 232 8.77 -12.34 -15.94
C GLU A 232 9.50 -11.28 -15.10
N LYS A 233 8.77 -10.56 -14.23
CA LYS A 233 9.36 -9.57 -13.32
C LYS A 233 10.08 -10.24 -12.18
N PRO A 234 11.20 -9.69 -11.69
CA PRO A 234 11.90 -10.24 -10.53
C PRO A 234 11.05 -10.09 -9.26
N ALA A 235 11.05 -11.10 -8.40
CA ALA A 235 10.58 -10.92 -7.02
C ALA A 235 11.54 -9.98 -6.28
N LEU A 236 11.01 -9.13 -5.38
CA LEU A 236 11.85 -8.22 -4.60
C LEU A 236 11.76 -8.59 -3.11
N VAL A 237 12.91 -8.72 -2.46
CA VAL A 237 13.02 -8.86 -1.00
C VAL A 237 13.70 -7.60 -0.48
N VAL A 238 12.96 -6.80 0.27
CA VAL A 238 13.41 -5.51 0.77
C VAL A 238 13.60 -5.59 2.28
N GLU A 239 14.75 -5.16 2.74
CA GLU A 239 15.11 -5.03 4.15
C GLU A 239 15.48 -3.60 4.47
N LEU A 240 14.93 -3.07 5.55
CA LEU A 240 15.09 -1.70 5.99
C LEU A 240 16.04 -1.62 7.17
N LYS A 241 16.82 -0.57 7.21
CA LYS A 241 17.72 -0.30 8.33
C LYS A 241 17.66 1.18 8.71
N TRP A 242 17.76 1.40 10.00
CA TRP A 242 17.79 2.71 10.61
C TRP A 242 19.11 2.90 11.34
N ASN A 243 19.89 3.92 10.94
CA ASN A 243 21.22 4.19 11.50
C ASN A 243 22.19 2.99 11.45
N LYS A 244 22.12 2.19 10.39
CA LYS A 244 23.01 1.03 10.15
C LYS A 244 23.63 1.13 8.77
N SER A 245 23.45 0.13 7.89
CA SER A 245 23.93 0.20 6.50
C SER A 245 23.03 -0.62 5.56
N ALA A 246 22.99 -0.24 4.29
CA ALA A 246 22.28 -0.95 3.25
C ALA A 246 22.91 -2.32 2.96
N GLU A 247 24.26 -2.42 3.02
CA GLU A 247 24.99 -3.70 2.92
C GLU A 247 24.62 -4.63 4.09
N GLY A 248 24.43 -4.08 5.29
CA GLY A 248 23.97 -4.82 6.46
C GLY A 248 22.55 -5.38 6.27
N ALA A 249 21.68 -4.65 5.57
CA ALA A 249 20.37 -5.12 5.18
C ALA A 249 20.46 -6.32 4.21
N ILE A 250 21.23 -6.20 3.14
CA ILE A 250 21.50 -7.30 2.19
C ILE A 250 22.07 -8.53 2.90
N LYS A 251 23.05 -8.32 3.79
CA LYS A 251 23.62 -9.40 4.60
C LYS A 251 22.55 -10.09 5.44
N GLN A 252 21.66 -9.33 6.08
CA GLN A 252 20.58 -9.89 6.88
C GLN A 252 19.64 -10.77 6.05
N ILE A 253 19.23 -10.31 4.86
CA ILE A 253 18.38 -11.11 3.94
C ILE A 253 19.05 -12.46 3.66
N LYS A 254 20.38 -12.45 3.39
CA LYS A 254 21.16 -13.66 3.08
C LYS A 254 21.32 -14.57 4.30
N ASP A 255 21.70 -14.03 5.46
CA ASP A 255 21.94 -14.78 6.70
C ASP A 255 20.65 -15.41 7.25
N LYS A 256 19.52 -14.71 7.12
CA LYS A 256 18.19 -15.16 7.54
C LYS A 256 17.48 -15.99 6.49
N LYS A 257 17.99 -16.01 5.27
CA LYS A 257 17.47 -16.81 4.14
C LYS A 257 15.99 -16.53 3.86
N TYR A 258 15.58 -15.27 3.84
CA TYR A 258 14.20 -14.86 3.60
C TYR A 258 13.65 -15.39 2.26
N PHE A 259 14.52 -15.64 1.31
CA PHE A 259 14.20 -16.20 0.00
C PHE A 259 13.78 -17.68 0.01
N GLU A 260 13.96 -18.42 1.12
CA GLU A 260 13.53 -19.83 1.19
C GLU A 260 12.01 -20.00 1.05
N SER A 261 11.21 -19.01 1.47
CA SER A 261 9.76 -19.00 1.25
C SER A 261 9.34 -18.64 -0.18
N LEU A 262 10.30 -18.27 -1.05
CA LEU A 262 10.08 -17.81 -2.41
C LEU A 262 10.77 -18.71 -3.43
N GLU A 263 10.69 -20.04 -3.23
CA GLU A 263 11.41 -21.04 -4.05
C GLU A 263 11.14 -20.89 -5.56
N GLU A 264 9.93 -20.54 -5.95
CA GLU A 264 9.53 -20.36 -7.35
C GLU A 264 10.26 -19.20 -8.04
N TYR A 265 10.77 -18.23 -7.26
CA TYR A 265 11.41 -16.99 -7.77
C TYR A 265 12.92 -16.97 -7.59
N GLN A 266 13.56 -18.03 -7.08
CA GLN A 266 14.99 -18.04 -6.73
C GLN A 266 15.95 -17.77 -7.90
N ASN A 267 15.50 -17.88 -9.15
CA ASN A 267 16.29 -17.55 -10.35
C ASN A 267 15.97 -16.19 -10.95
N ASN A 268 15.03 -15.44 -10.36
CA ASN A 268 14.62 -14.11 -10.81
C ASN A 268 14.22 -13.28 -9.60
N MET A 269 15.19 -12.87 -8.80
CA MET A 269 14.97 -12.17 -7.55
C MET A 269 16.01 -11.06 -7.34
N LEU A 270 15.58 -9.92 -6.85
CA LEU A 270 16.42 -8.83 -6.38
C LEU A 270 16.33 -8.69 -4.86
N LEU A 271 17.48 -8.61 -4.23
CA LEU A 271 17.62 -8.25 -2.82
C LEU A 271 17.87 -6.76 -2.74
N VAL A 272 17.06 -6.04 -1.98
CA VAL A 272 17.11 -4.59 -1.87
C VAL A 272 17.31 -4.22 -0.40
N GLY A 273 18.46 -3.63 -0.09
CA GLY A 273 18.76 -3.09 1.24
C GLY A 273 18.61 -1.57 1.23
N ILE A 274 17.84 -1.02 2.15
CA ILE A 274 17.66 0.43 2.29
C ILE A 274 18.01 0.84 3.71
N ASN A 275 18.86 1.86 3.84
CA ASN A 275 19.21 2.43 5.14
C ASN A 275 18.96 3.94 5.15
N TYR A 276 18.43 4.43 6.26
CA TYR A 276 18.37 5.85 6.57
C TYR A 276 19.35 6.18 7.71
N ASP A 277 20.17 7.19 7.53
CA ASP A 277 21.04 7.74 8.57
C ASP A 277 20.47 9.05 9.11
N LYS A 278 20.07 9.06 10.39
CA LYS A 278 19.48 10.22 11.06
C LYS A 278 20.45 11.40 11.19
N LYS A 279 21.78 11.15 11.21
CA LYS A 279 22.79 12.21 11.38
C LYS A 279 23.03 12.95 10.08
N THR A 280 23.21 12.21 8.97
CA THR A 280 23.44 12.80 7.64
C THR A 280 22.12 13.13 6.94
N LYS A 281 20.99 12.52 7.39
CA LYS A 281 19.67 12.58 6.75
C LYS A 281 19.65 11.99 5.35
N GLU A 282 20.57 11.08 5.06
CA GLU A 282 20.71 10.45 3.75
C GLU A 282 20.08 9.06 3.73
N HIS A 283 19.55 8.69 2.57
CA HIS A 283 19.15 7.34 2.26
C HIS A 283 20.20 6.67 1.39
N VAL A 284 20.49 5.42 1.70
CA VAL A 284 21.39 4.58 0.90
C VAL A 284 20.64 3.33 0.50
N CYS A 285 20.67 3.00 -0.79
CA CYS A 285 20.11 1.78 -1.35
C CYS A 285 21.20 0.89 -1.88
N LYS A 286 21.08 -0.41 -1.66
CA LYS A 286 21.91 -1.46 -2.24
C LYS A 286 21.01 -2.50 -2.91
N ILE A 287 21.35 -2.90 -4.13
CA ILE A 287 20.58 -3.86 -4.91
C ILE A 287 21.50 -4.97 -5.39
N GLU A 288 21.14 -6.21 -5.11
CA GLU A 288 21.87 -7.37 -5.58
C GLU A 288 20.94 -8.40 -6.22
N GLU A 289 21.36 -8.99 -7.34
CA GLU A 289 20.67 -10.14 -7.91
C GLU A 289 20.93 -11.39 -7.06
N TYR A 290 19.87 -12.12 -6.75
CA TYR A 290 19.99 -13.41 -6.10
C TYR A 290 20.01 -14.52 -7.17
N LEU A 291 21.15 -15.22 -7.24
CA LEU A 291 21.30 -16.41 -8.07
C LEU A 291 21.48 -17.62 -7.14
N LYS A 292 20.58 -18.58 -7.26
CA LYS A 292 20.73 -19.87 -6.55
C LYS A 292 22.01 -20.53 -7.03
N LYS A 293 22.95 -20.79 -6.11
CA LYS A 293 24.18 -21.57 -6.39
C LYS A 293 23.85 -23.06 -6.40
#